data_f06009df704c6d414aa58342cd9c6d7e
#
_entry.id   f06009df704c6d414aa58342cd9c6d7e
#
_cell.length_a   1.000
_cell.length_b   1.000
_cell.length_c   1.000
_cell.angle_alpha   90.00
_cell.angle_beta   90.00
_cell.angle_gamma   90.00
#
_symmetry.space_group_name_H-M   'P 1'
#
loop_
_entity.id
_entity.type
_entity.pdbx_description
1 polymer ?
#
loop_
_entity_poly.entity_id
_entity_poly.type
_entity_poly.pdbx_seq_one_letter_code
_entity_poly.pdbx_strand_id
1 'polypeptide(L)'
;AAIGRWLNELVVLIRTEPASLHLAESWRGGLADMPQFDAPMGIEVLSARCEALVSRASGVRQLGMRAAYAPVAARLGGLLDLASGIIEEAHDITTRTNRLIAEELEFNRAYLANRAGRAFSTASDLADFLMIEEQQDPRAAQAIAALTISRAREQGIEASGITPELIDGAALLAIGQELKVEFEAISRYLAPRRFIERRTAVGGASPAATRAYIEDERTKLEADIAWRADAVKAIEGVASEA
;
A
#
# COMPACT_ATOMS: atom_id res chain seq x y z
N ALA A 1 0.77 -5.72 11.42
CA ALA A 1 0.24 -4.39 11.08
C ALA A 1 0.28 -4.12 9.57
N ALA A 2 1.43 -4.24 8.88
CA ALA A 2 1.54 -3.93 7.44
C ALA A 2 0.64 -4.83 6.57
N ILE A 3 0.64 -6.14 6.80
CA ILE A 3 -0.23 -7.09 6.10
C ILE A 3 -1.70 -6.71 6.29
N GLY A 4 -2.15 -6.43 7.52
CA GLY A 4 -3.55 -6.05 7.77
C GLY A 4 -3.97 -4.79 7.03
N ARG A 5 -3.13 -3.77 6.97
CA ARG A 5 -3.40 -2.56 6.18
C ARG A 5 -3.54 -2.87 4.69
N TRP A 6 -2.63 -3.64 4.14
CA TRP A 6 -2.69 -4.05 2.74
C TRP A 6 -3.95 -4.87 2.41
N LEU A 7 -4.34 -5.80 3.29
CA LEU A 7 -5.58 -6.56 3.13
C LEU A 7 -6.82 -5.65 3.16
N ASN A 8 -6.86 -4.65 4.04
CA ASN A 8 -7.94 -3.66 4.07
C ASN A 8 -8.01 -2.83 2.78
N GLU A 9 -6.87 -2.42 2.20
CA GLU A 9 -6.84 -1.76 0.90
C GLU A 9 -7.40 -2.64 -0.22
N LEU A 10 -7.11 -3.95 -0.20
CA LEU A 10 -7.72 -4.90 -1.14
C LEU A 10 -9.23 -4.98 -0.98
N VAL A 11 -9.75 -5.01 0.25
CA VAL A 11 -11.21 -5.00 0.51
C VAL A 11 -11.84 -3.74 -0.06
N VAL A 12 -11.23 -2.57 0.17
CA VAL A 12 -11.70 -1.29 -0.39
C VAL A 12 -11.71 -1.35 -1.90
N LEU A 13 -10.62 -1.81 -2.51
CA LEU A 13 -10.50 -1.93 -3.97
C LEU A 13 -11.56 -2.85 -4.56
N ILE A 14 -11.80 -4.03 -3.96
CA ILE A 14 -12.82 -4.99 -4.42
C ILE A 14 -14.22 -4.38 -4.34
N ARG A 15 -14.51 -3.63 -3.28
CA ARG A 15 -15.83 -3.03 -3.08
C ARG A 15 -16.08 -1.83 -3.98
N THR A 16 -15.07 -1.01 -4.23
CA THR A 16 -15.20 0.21 -5.03
C THR A 16 -15.02 -0.04 -6.53
N GLU A 17 -14.19 -1.01 -6.89
CA GLU A 17 -13.85 -1.36 -8.26
C GLU A 17 -13.88 -2.90 -8.45
N PRO A 18 -15.07 -3.54 -8.46
CA PRO A 18 -15.17 -5.01 -8.46
C PRO A 18 -14.48 -5.71 -9.62
N ALA A 19 -14.31 -5.03 -10.76
CA ALA A 19 -13.61 -5.56 -11.92
C ALA A 19 -12.08 -5.41 -11.86
N SER A 20 -11.54 -4.82 -10.79
CA SER A 20 -10.10 -4.52 -10.64
C SER A 20 -9.25 -5.77 -10.42
N LEU A 21 -9.82 -6.79 -9.81
CA LEU A 21 -9.14 -8.04 -9.54
C LEU A 21 -10.09 -9.23 -9.54
N HIS A 22 -9.53 -10.39 -9.80
CA HIS A 22 -10.19 -11.68 -9.65
C HIS A 22 -9.68 -12.34 -8.37
N LEU A 23 -10.61 -12.82 -7.54
CA LEU A 23 -10.34 -13.51 -6.28
C LEU A 23 -10.92 -14.91 -6.37
N ALA A 24 -10.13 -15.93 -5.97
CA ALA A 24 -10.60 -17.31 -5.94
C ALA A 24 -11.82 -17.49 -5.01
N GLU A 25 -12.69 -18.44 -5.35
CA GLU A 25 -13.94 -18.70 -4.61
C GLU A 25 -13.71 -18.99 -3.12
N SER A 26 -12.60 -19.64 -2.78
CA SER A 26 -12.21 -19.94 -1.40
C SER A 26 -12.08 -18.72 -0.48
N TRP A 27 -11.90 -17.54 -1.06
CA TRP A 27 -11.78 -16.26 -0.36
C TRP A 27 -13.06 -15.43 -0.39
N ARG A 28 -14.04 -15.87 -1.16
CA ARG A 28 -15.33 -15.23 -1.30
C ARG A 28 -16.31 -15.83 -0.33
N GLY A 29 -17.30 -15.07 0.05
CA GLY A 29 -18.38 -15.53 0.87
C GLY A 29 -19.61 -14.66 0.70
N GLY A 30 -20.76 -15.27 0.86
CA GLY A 30 -22.05 -14.60 0.78
C GLY A 30 -22.93 -14.99 1.95
N LEU A 31 -24.05 -14.32 2.07
CA LEU A 31 -25.11 -14.72 2.97
C LEU A 31 -26.04 -15.67 2.20
N ALA A 32 -26.40 -16.79 2.81
CA ALA A 32 -27.29 -17.79 2.17
C ALA A 32 -28.61 -17.17 1.69
N ASP A 33 -29.10 -16.17 2.41
CA ASP A 33 -30.33 -15.44 2.11
C ASP A 33 -30.18 -14.32 1.09
N MET A 34 -28.92 -14.01 0.71
CA MET A 34 -28.58 -12.93 -0.22
C MET A 34 -27.55 -13.41 -1.25
N PRO A 35 -27.95 -14.17 -2.26
CA PRO A 35 -27.02 -14.74 -3.26
C PRO A 35 -26.31 -13.69 -4.11
N GLN A 36 -26.83 -12.47 -4.17
CA GLN A 36 -26.21 -11.32 -4.80
C GLN A 36 -25.06 -10.70 -3.97
N PHE A 37 -24.95 -11.09 -2.69
CA PHE A 37 -23.91 -10.57 -1.80
C PHE A 37 -22.66 -11.44 -1.92
N ASP A 38 -21.69 -10.93 -2.67
CA ASP A 38 -20.39 -11.56 -2.87
C ASP A 38 -19.31 -10.67 -2.23
N ALA A 39 -18.86 -11.06 -1.06
CA ALA A 39 -17.91 -10.31 -0.27
C ALA A 39 -16.54 -11.01 -0.21
N PRO A 40 -15.42 -10.30 -0.10
CA PRO A 40 -14.10 -10.89 0.11
C PRO A 40 -13.90 -11.34 1.57
N MET A 41 -14.79 -12.19 2.07
CA MET A 41 -14.85 -12.57 3.50
C MET A 41 -13.56 -13.19 4.01
N GLY A 42 -12.86 -13.99 3.18
CA GLY A 42 -11.57 -14.57 3.56
C GLY A 42 -10.50 -13.51 3.83
N ILE A 43 -10.48 -12.43 3.03
CA ILE A 43 -9.57 -11.30 3.22
C ILE A 43 -9.96 -10.52 4.48
N GLU A 44 -11.24 -10.27 4.70
CA GLU A 44 -11.75 -9.57 5.89
C GLU A 44 -11.41 -10.33 7.18
N VAL A 45 -11.63 -11.65 7.19
CA VAL A 45 -11.26 -12.52 8.32
C VAL A 45 -9.75 -12.48 8.56
N LEU A 46 -8.93 -12.56 7.51
CA LEU A 46 -7.48 -12.52 7.65
C LEU A 46 -7.00 -11.16 8.18
N SER A 47 -7.62 -10.07 7.74
CA SER A 47 -7.36 -8.72 8.26
C SER A 47 -7.70 -8.59 9.74
N ALA A 48 -8.87 -9.08 10.17
CA ALA A 48 -9.28 -9.09 11.56
C ALA A 48 -8.32 -9.91 12.45
N ARG A 49 -7.80 -11.04 11.93
CA ARG A 49 -6.75 -11.82 12.61
C ARG A 49 -5.45 -11.02 12.77
N CYS A 50 -5.06 -10.24 11.76
CA CYS A 50 -3.90 -9.34 11.87
C CYS A 50 -4.07 -8.31 13.00
N GLU A 51 -5.26 -7.74 13.13
CA GLU A 51 -5.57 -6.77 14.18
C GLU A 51 -5.55 -7.41 15.59
N ALA A 52 -6.15 -8.61 15.71
CA ALA A 52 -6.12 -9.38 16.94
C ALA A 52 -4.69 -9.75 17.34
N LEU A 53 -3.83 -10.12 16.37
CA LEU A 53 -2.42 -10.44 16.62
C LEU A 53 -1.66 -9.23 17.14
N VAL A 54 -1.86 -8.06 16.57
CA VAL A 54 -1.23 -6.79 17.02
C VAL A 54 -1.65 -6.47 18.46
N SER A 55 -2.93 -6.67 18.79
CA SER A 55 -3.45 -6.46 20.14
C SER A 55 -2.83 -7.43 21.16
N ARG A 56 -2.72 -8.73 20.82
CA ARG A 56 -2.05 -9.75 21.66
C ARG A 56 -0.57 -9.43 21.88
N ALA A 57 0.15 -9.04 20.82
CA ALA A 57 1.58 -8.66 20.93
C ALA A 57 1.78 -7.45 21.82
N SER A 58 0.89 -6.47 21.76
CA SER A 58 0.89 -5.31 22.64
C SER A 58 0.65 -5.71 24.11
N GLY A 59 -0.24 -6.67 24.35
CA GLY A 59 -0.50 -7.22 25.70
C GLY A 59 0.74 -7.90 26.29
N VAL A 60 1.44 -8.72 25.52
CA VAL A 60 2.70 -9.38 25.97
C VAL A 60 3.75 -8.32 26.34
N ARG A 61 3.91 -7.30 25.51
CA ARG A 61 4.82 -6.19 25.78
C ARG A 61 4.49 -5.49 27.11
N GLN A 62 3.22 -5.23 27.38
CA GLN A 62 2.78 -4.59 28.63
C GLN A 62 3.04 -5.48 29.86
N LEU A 63 2.85 -6.79 29.74
CA LEU A 63 3.16 -7.76 30.82
C LEU A 63 4.66 -7.79 31.13
N GLY A 64 5.51 -7.75 30.08
CA GLY A 64 6.97 -7.68 30.25
C GLY A 64 7.42 -6.40 30.97
N MET A 65 6.78 -5.26 30.74
CA MET A 65 7.12 -3.98 31.39
C MET A 65 6.79 -3.95 32.89
N ARG A 66 5.92 -4.82 33.39
CA ARG A 66 5.55 -4.91 34.82
C ARG A 66 6.45 -5.84 35.64
N ALA A 67 7.47 -6.41 35.04
CA ALA A 67 8.43 -7.27 35.74
C ALA A 67 9.41 -6.44 36.60
N ALA A 68 8.95 -5.94 37.75
CA ALA A 68 9.81 -5.40 38.76
C ALA A 68 10.45 -6.56 39.54
N TYR A 69 11.68 -6.48 39.95
CA TYR A 69 12.54 -7.26 40.89
C TYR A 69 11.95 -8.54 41.55
N ALA A 70 10.89 -9.12 41.04
CA ALA A 70 10.26 -10.34 41.51
C ALA A 70 10.86 -11.56 40.81
N PRO A 71 10.75 -12.78 41.38
CA PRO A 71 11.25 -13.99 40.72
C PRO A 71 10.68 -14.12 39.29
N VAL A 72 11.51 -13.85 38.32
CA VAL A 72 11.16 -13.81 36.87
C VAL A 72 10.64 -15.17 36.40
N ALA A 73 11.14 -16.26 36.99
CA ALA A 73 10.80 -17.62 36.61
C ALA A 73 9.29 -17.94 36.68
N ALA A 74 8.57 -17.44 37.68
CA ALA A 74 7.13 -17.70 37.82
C ALA A 74 6.26 -17.00 36.75
N ARG A 75 6.78 -15.95 36.12
CA ARG A 75 6.08 -15.20 35.07
C ARG A 75 6.52 -15.58 33.65
N LEU A 76 7.73 -16.15 33.55
CA LEU A 76 8.35 -16.45 32.26
C LEU A 76 7.54 -17.49 31.49
N GLY A 77 7.02 -18.54 32.15
CA GLY A 77 6.20 -19.58 31.52
C GLY A 77 5.00 -19.01 30.79
N GLY A 78 4.19 -18.20 31.48
CA GLY A 78 3.01 -17.59 30.87
C GLY A 78 3.33 -16.58 29.75
N LEU A 79 4.49 -15.91 29.83
CA LEU A 79 4.93 -15.04 28.75
C LEU A 79 5.40 -15.84 27.51
N LEU A 80 6.08 -16.95 27.73
CA LEU A 80 6.56 -17.84 26.66
C LEU A 80 5.37 -18.49 25.94
N ASP A 81 4.36 -18.97 26.65
CA ASP A 81 3.16 -19.56 26.05
C ASP A 81 2.41 -18.54 25.20
N LEU A 82 2.25 -17.31 25.70
CA LEU A 82 1.64 -16.23 24.93
C LEU A 82 2.47 -15.85 23.69
N ALA A 83 3.80 -15.80 23.84
CA ALA A 83 4.70 -15.47 22.73
C ALA A 83 4.70 -16.55 21.64
N SER A 84 4.70 -17.85 22.03
CA SER A 84 4.62 -18.94 21.05
C SER A 84 3.33 -18.90 20.24
N GLY A 85 2.18 -18.71 20.89
CA GLY A 85 0.91 -18.59 20.19
C GLY A 85 0.84 -17.36 19.25
N ILE A 86 1.52 -16.27 19.58
CA ILE A 86 1.64 -15.10 18.70
C ILE A 86 2.49 -15.43 17.48
N ILE A 87 3.60 -16.16 17.66
CA ILE A 87 4.50 -16.54 16.56
C ILE A 87 3.80 -17.52 15.61
N GLU A 88 3.10 -18.52 16.14
CA GLU A 88 2.32 -19.47 15.35
C GLU A 88 1.23 -18.77 14.53
N GLU A 89 0.48 -17.87 15.14
CA GLU A 89 -0.54 -17.08 14.46
C GLU A 89 0.06 -16.17 13.38
N ALA A 90 1.20 -15.53 13.67
CA ALA A 90 1.92 -14.72 12.69
C ALA A 90 2.39 -15.55 11.50
N HIS A 91 2.87 -16.76 11.75
CA HIS A 91 3.28 -17.68 10.70
C HIS A 91 2.12 -18.11 9.81
N ASP A 92 0.96 -18.48 10.40
CA ASP A 92 -0.23 -18.86 9.64
C ASP A 92 -0.76 -17.69 8.80
N ILE A 93 -0.84 -16.49 9.37
CA ILE A 93 -1.23 -15.27 8.64
C ILE A 93 -0.30 -15.03 7.45
N THR A 94 1.00 -15.13 7.65
CA THR A 94 2.00 -14.91 6.58
C THR A 94 1.87 -15.97 5.48
N THR A 95 1.72 -17.24 5.86
CA THR A 95 1.55 -18.34 4.92
C THR A 95 0.30 -18.18 4.07
N ARG A 96 -0.84 -17.83 4.69
CA ARG A 96 -2.10 -17.57 3.98
C ARG A 96 -2.00 -16.35 3.07
N THR A 97 -1.32 -15.29 3.51
CA THR A 97 -1.10 -14.09 2.69
C THR A 97 -0.24 -14.42 1.47
N ASN A 98 0.82 -15.20 1.65
CA ASN A 98 1.66 -15.63 0.53
C ASN A 98 0.87 -16.46 -0.49
N ARG A 99 0.04 -17.39 -0.03
CA ARG A 99 -0.81 -18.19 -0.90
C ARG A 99 -1.82 -17.31 -1.65
N LEU A 100 -2.47 -16.36 -0.97
CA LEU A 100 -3.37 -15.40 -1.59
C LEU A 100 -2.69 -14.66 -2.75
N ILE A 101 -1.48 -14.14 -2.51
CA ILE A 101 -0.74 -13.37 -3.53
C ILE A 101 -0.28 -14.24 -4.69
N ALA A 102 0.21 -15.45 -4.40
CA ALA A 102 0.84 -16.30 -5.39
C ALA A 102 -0.16 -17.04 -6.29
N GLU A 103 -1.31 -17.43 -5.76
CA GLU A 103 -2.17 -18.44 -6.40
C GLU A 103 -3.64 -18.00 -6.53
N GLU A 104 -4.12 -17.09 -5.69
CA GLU A 104 -5.56 -16.90 -5.50
C GLU A 104 -6.05 -15.48 -5.79
N LEU A 105 -5.12 -14.56 -6.14
CA LEU A 105 -5.38 -13.17 -6.48
C LEU A 105 -4.78 -12.81 -7.83
N GLU A 106 -5.60 -12.33 -8.75
CA GLU A 106 -5.15 -11.84 -10.05
C GLU A 106 -5.69 -10.43 -10.31
N PHE A 107 -4.79 -9.47 -10.60
CA PHE A 107 -5.17 -8.13 -10.98
C PHE A 107 -5.58 -8.03 -12.44
N ASN A 108 -6.75 -7.47 -12.70
CA ASN A 108 -7.20 -7.13 -14.05
C ASN A 108 -6.45 -5.90 -14.56
N ARG A 109 -5.26 -6.13 -15.12
CA ARG A 109 -4.36 -5.05 -15.57
C ARG A 109 -4.97 -4.17 -16.63
N ALA A 110 -5.76 -4.74 -17.54
CA ALA A 110 -6.41 -3.98 -18.62
C ALA A 110 -7.45 -3.01 -18.04
N TYR A 111 -8.28 -3.48 -17.12
CA TYR A 111 -9.26 -2.65 -16.43
C TYR A 111 -8.57 -1.54 -15.62
N LEU A 112 -7.58 -1.90 -14.81
CA LEU A 112 -6.84 -0.94 -13.98
C LEU A 112 -6.10 0.09 -14.82
N ALA A 113 -5.50 -0.28 -15.95
CA ALA A 113 -4.86 0.65 -16.86
C ALA A 113 -5.86 1.66 -17.47
N ASN A 114 -7.06 1.18 -17.81
CA ASN A 114 -8.13 2.05 -18.31
C ASN A 114 -8.68 2.99 -17.23
N ARG A 115 -8.69 2.55 -15.97
CA ARG A 115 -9.15 3.36 -14.81
C ARG A 115 -8.09 4.33 -14.32
N ALA A 116 -6.80 4.01 -14.54
CA ALA A 116 -5.71 4.86 -14.10
C ALA A 116 -5.78 6.26 -14.74
N GLY A 117 -5.58 7.28 -13.96
CA GLY A 117 -5.70 8.68 -14.41
C GLY A 117 -7.11 9.26 -14.39
N ARG A 118 -8.16 8.44 -14.23
CA ARG A 118 -9.52 8.97 -14.07
C ARG A 118 -9.67 9.74 -12.76
N ALA A 119 -10.68 10.61 -12.72
CA ALA A 119 -10.97 11.45 -11.57
C ALA A 119 -9.79 12.32 -11.12
N PHE A 120 -8.88 12.65 -12.03
CA PHE A 120 -7.70 13.49 -11.76
C PHE A 120 -6.74 12.90 -10.73
N SER A 121 -6.58 11.57 -10.68
CA SER A 121 -5.64 10.90 -9.76
C SER A 121 -4.18 11.32 -9.98
N THR A 122 -3.83 11.82 -11.17
CA THR A 122 -2.50 12.35 -11.53
C THR A 122 -2.37 13.87 -11.35
N ALA A 123 -3.37 14.53 -10.77
CA ALA A 123 -3.45 15.99 -10.68
C ALA A 123 -2.30 16.64 -9.89
N SER A 124 -1.74 15.93 -8.91
CA SER A 124 -0.56 16.43 -8.18
C SER A 124 0.63 16.68 -9.10
N ASP A 125 0.78 15.89 -10.15
CA ASP A 125 1.88 16.06 -11.10
C ASP A 125 1.68 17.29 -12.01
N LEU A 126 0.46 17.80 -12.14
CA LEU A 126 0.24 19.08 -12.80
C LEU A 126 0.86 20.24 -12.01
N ALA A 127 0.70 20.23 -10.68
CA ALA A 127 1.36 21.22 -9.84
C ALA A 127 2.90 21.06 -9.87
N ASP A 128 3.38 19.81 -9.82
CA ASP A 128 4.82 19.52 -9.95
C ASP A 128 5.37 19.99 -11.30
N PHE A 129 4.65 19.76 -12.39
CA PHE A 129 4.99 20.27 -13.72
C PHE A 129 5.16 21.79 -13.72
N LEU A 130 4.16 22.51 -13.19
CA LEU A 130 4.17 23.96 -13.14
C LEU A 130 5.33 24.51 -12.28
N MET A 131 5.71 23.81 -11.19
CA MET A 131 6.84 24.20 -10.36
C MET A 131 8.19 23.92 -11.03
N ILE A 132 8.34 22.77 -11.67
CA ILE A 132 9.65 22.29 -12.15
C ILE A 132 9.94 22.79 -13.55
N GLU A 133 9.00 22.64 -14.48
CA GLU A 133 9.22 23.00 -15.90
C GLU A 133 8.91 24.48 -16.13
N GLU A 134 7.83 24.99 -15.55
CA GLU A 134 7.38 26.37 -15.74
C GLU A 134 7.90 27.32 -14.64
N GLN A 135 8.70 26.80 -13.71
CA GLN A 135 9.38 27.55 -12.63
C GLN A 135 8.41 28.46 -11.82
N GLN A 136 7.18 28.01 -11.65
CA GLN A 136 6.19 28.74 -10.88
C GLN A 136 6.41 28.59 -9.38
N ASP A 137 6.09 29.64 -8.63
CA ASP A 137 6.02 29.56 -7.17
C ASP A 137 5.06 28.46 -6.73
N PRO A 138 5.35 27.68 -5.66
CA PRO A 138 4.50 26.58 -5.22
C PRO A 138 3.04 26.94 -4.97
N ARG A 139 2.76 28.16 -4.48
CA ARG A 139 1.37 28.62 -4.28
C ARG A 139 0.68 28.92 -5.60
N ALA A 140 1.40 29.56 -6.52
CA ALA A 140 0.91 29.84 -7.86
C ALA A 140 0.63 28.53 -8.61
N ALA A 141 1.57 27.60 -8.61
CA ALA A 141 1.42 26.27 -9.23
C ALA A 141 0.20 25.49 -8.71
N GLN A 142 0.02 25.47 -7.40
CA GLN A 142 -1.15 24.82 -6.79
C GLN A 142 -2.47 25.53 -7.13
N ALA A 143 -2.49 26.85 -7.14
CA ALA A 143 -3.67 27.64 -7.50
C ALA A 143 -4.05 27.40 -8.98
N ILE A 144 -3.07 27.43 -9.88
CA ILE A 144 -3.29 27.15 -11.32
C ILE A 144 -3.81 25.72 -11.51
N ALA A 145 -3.15 24.72 -10.88
CA ALA A 145 -3.57 23.32 -10.98
C ALA A 145 -5.01 23.13 -10.46
N ALA A 146 -5.34 23.71 -9.30
CA ALA A 146 -6.69 23.62 -8.72
C ALA A 146 -7.75 24.26 -9.63
N LEU A 147 -7.49 25.43 -10.19
CA LEU A 147 -8.41 26.11 -11.13
C LEU A 147 -8.55 25.32 -12.43
N THR A 148 -7.45 24.77 -12.97
CA THR A 148 -7.48 23.92 -14.16
C THR A 148 -8.38 22.70 -13.94
N ILE A 149 -8.22 22.01 -12.81
CA ILE A 149 -9.02 20.81 -12.47
C ILE A 149 -10.48 21.17 -12.24
N SER A 150 -10.78 22.29 -11.55
CA SER A 150 -12.16 22.75 -11.34
C SER A 150 -12.86 22.98 -12.67
N ARG A 151 -12.21 23.71 -13.58
CA ARG A 151 -12.75 23.99 -14.92
C ARG A 151 -12.90 22.74 -15.77
N ALA A 152 -11.90 21.85 -15.74
CA ALA A 152 -11.99 20.57 -16.43
C ALA A 152 -13.21 19.75 -15.96
N ARG A 153 -13.47 19.69 -14.66
CA ARG A 153 -14.65 19.04 -14.08
C ARG A 153 -15.97 19.70 -14.52
N GLU A 154 -16.04 21.02 -14.50
CA GLU A 154 -17.21 21.78 -14.94
C GLU A 154 -17.54 21.52 -16.41
N GLN A 155 -16.51 21.29 -17.24
CA GLN A 155 -16.64 21.02 -18.67
C GLN A 155 -16.75 19.52 -18.98
N GLY A 156 -16.70 18.63 -17.99
CA GLY A 156 -16.72 17.18 -18.20
C GLY A 156 -15.45 16.63 -18.86
N ILE A 157 -14.33 17.37 -18.79
CA ILE A 157 -13.04 16.97 -19.35
C ILE A 157 -12.31 16.09 -18.33
N GLU A 158 -11.80 14.93 -18.75
CA GLU A 158 -10.92 14.08 -17.94
C GLU A 158 -9.47 14.60 -17.94
N ALA A 159 -8.63 14.07 -17.02
CA ALA A 159 -7.23 14.50 -16.89
C ALA A 159 -6.43 14.40 -18.20
N SER A 160 -6.69 13.38 -19.01
CA SER A 160 -6.05 13.20 -20.32
C SER A 160 -6.48 14.22 -21.38
N GLY A 161 -7.57 14.92 -21.15
CA GLY A 161 -8.11 15.96 -22.04
C GLY A 161 -7.74 17.38 -21.63
N ILE A 162 -6.91 17.57 -20.61
CA ILE A 162 -6.43 18.89 -20.21
C ILE A 162 -5.56 19.47 -21.32
N THR A 163 -5.93 20.65 -21.81
CA THR A 163 -5.22 21.35 -22.89
C THR A 163 -4.42 22.54 -22.37
N PRO A 164 -3.44 23.06 -23.17
CA PRO A 164 -2.72 24.27 -22.85
C PRO A 164 -3.63 25.45 -22.55
N GLU A 165 -4.67 25.64 -23.34
CA GLU A 165 -5.61 26.78 -23.20
C GLU A 165 -6.36 26.73 -21.86
N LEU A 166 -6.63 25.53 -21.35
CA LEU A 166 -7.28 25.36 -20.05
C LEU A 166 -6.33 25.79 -18.91
N ILE A 167 -5.06 25.46 -19.04
CA ILE A 167 -4.00 25.84 -18.07
C ILE A 167 -3.73 27.35 -18.18
N ASP A 168 -3.58 27.89 -19.39
CA ASP A 168 -3.35 29.31 -19.60
C ASP A 168 -4.49 30.17 -19.08
N GLY A 169 -5.73 29.74 -19.31
CA GLY A 169 -6.89 30.40 -18.74
C GLY A 169 -6.95 30.34 -17.21
N ALA A 170 -6.44 29.27 -16.59
CA ALA A 170 -6.32 29.18 -15.14
C ALA A 170 -5.16 30.04 -14.62
N ALA A 171 -4.03 30.06 -15.32
CA ALA A 171 -2.87 30.90 -14.99
C ALA A 171 -3.21 32.39 -15.07
N LEU A 172 -3.91 32.81 -16.12
CA LEU A 172 -4.38 34.19 -16.26
C LEU A 172 -5.22 34.64 -15.07
N LEU A 173 -6.06 33.77 -14.53
CA LEU A 173 -6.87 34.07 -13.33
C LEU A 173 -6.07 34.04 -12.03
N ALA A 174 -5.13 33.11 -11.90
CA ALA A 174 -4.38 32.90 -10.68
C ALA A 174 -3.26 33.92 -10.49
N ILE A 175 -2.53 34.24 -11.58
CA ILE A 175 -1.29 35.03 -11.55
C ILE A 175 -1.27 36.18 -12.55
N GLY A 176 -2.32 36.37 -13.35
CA GLY A 176 -2.45 37.49 -14.28
C GLY A 176 -1.66 37.33 -15.58
N GLN A 177 -1.12 36.17 -15.88
CA GLN A 177 -0.36 35.90 -17.12
C GLN A 177 -0.59 34.49 -17.64
N GLU A 178 -0.47 34.31 -18.97
CA GLU A 178 -0.46 32.99 -19.61
C GLU A 178 0.95 32.37 -19.53
N LEU A 179 1.02 31.03 -19.42
CA LEU A 179 2.26 30.28 -19.34
C LEU A 179 2.75 29.78 -20.71
N LYS A 180 1.81 29.60 -21.66
CA LYS A 180 2.05 29.06 -23.02
C LYS A 180 2.69 27.67 -23.01
N VAL A 181 2.16 26.81 -22.15
CA VAL A 181 2.63 25.45 -21.96
C VAL A 181 2.41 24.58 -23.20
N GLU A 182 3.30 23.61 -23.43
CA GLU A 182 3.16 22.69 -24.55
C GLU A 182 2.31 21.48 -24.20
N PHE A 183 1.41 21.08 -25.11
CA PHE A 183 0.52 19.94 -24.90
C PHE A 183 1.26 18.63 -24.61
N GLU A 184 2.37 18.39 -25.33
CA GLU A 184 3.17 17.19 -25.14
C GLU A 184 3.80 17.10 -23.74
N ALA A 185 4.22 18.21 -23.17
CA ALA A 185 4.76 18.29 -21.82
C ALA A 185 3.66 17.96 -20.79
N ILE A 186 2.50 18.58 -20.90
CA ILE A 186 1.33 18.33 -20.04
C ILE A 186 0.94 16.85 -20.10
N SER A 187 0.73 16.33 -21.31
CA SER A 187 0.32 14.94 -21.53
C SER A 187 1.31 13.93 -20.90
N ARG A 188 2.61 14.21 -20.99
CA ARG A 188 3.66 13.41 -20.37
C ARG A 188 3.57 13.40 -18.85
N TYR A 189 3.31 14.53 -18.22
CA TYR A 189 3.17 14.64 -16.77
C TYR A 189 1.89 13.99 -16.25
N LEU A 190 0.79 14.13 -16.95
CA LEU A 190 -0.50 13.56 -16.56
C LEU A 190 -0.66 12.07 -16.91
N ALA A 191 0.26 11.49 -17.70
CA ALA A 191 0.23 10.07 -18.03
C ALA A 191 0.41 9.19 -16.77
N PRO A 192 -0.52 8.30 -16.42
CA PRO A 192 -0.47 7.51 -15.18
C PRO A 192 0.81 6.69 -15.04
N ARG A 193 1.30 6.12 -16.13
CA ARG A 193 2.54 5.37 -16.13
C ARG A 193 3.73 6.23 -15.74
N ARG A 194 3.84 7.43 -16.31
CA ARG A 194 4.90 8.39 -16.00
C ARG A 194 4.80 8.92 -14.58
N PHE A 195 3.58 9.11 -14.12
CA PHE A 195 3.30 9.46 -12.73
C PHE A 195 3.96 8.47 -11.75
N ILE A 196 3.79 7.17 -11.97
CA ILE A 196 4.41 6.13 -11.14
C ILE A 196 5.93 6.08 -11.34
N GLU A 197 6.42 6.12 -12.59
CA GLU A 197 7.84 6.03 -12.93
C GLU A 197 8.68 7.13 -12.26
N ARG A 198 8.12 8.32 -12.04
CA ARG A 198 8.79 9.43 -11.36
C ARG A 198 8.93 9.27 -9.84
N ARG A 199 8.19 8.37 -9.20
CA ARG A 199 8.21 8.12 -7.75
C ARG A 199 9.39 7.22 -7.36
N THR A 200 10.63 7.72 -7.56
CA THR A 200 11.88 6.94 -7.37
C THR A 200 12.48 7.03 -5.97
N ALA A 201 11.95 7.90 -5.10
CA ALA A 201 12.41 8.01 -3.71
C ALA A 201 12.18 6.69 -2.94
N VAL A 202 12.90 6.52 -1.83
CA VAL A 202 12.72 5.38 -0.92
C VAL A 202 11.26 5.32 -0.47
N GLY A 203 10.61 4.16 -0.66
CA GLY A 203 9.18 3.97 -0.41
C GLY A 203 8.28 4.46 -1.54
N GLY A 204 8.83 4.97 -2.64
CA GLY A 204 8.09 5.36 -3.82
C GLY A 204 7.55 4.16 -4.61
N ALA A 205 6.48 4.41 -5.37
CA ALA A 205 5.76 3.36 -6.11
C ALA A 205 6.40 3.01 -7.47
N SER A 206 7.54 3.60 -7.84
CA SER A 206 8.17 3.26 -9.12
C SER A 206 8.66 1.81 -9.13
N PRO A 207 8.63 1.13 -10.30
CA PRO A 207 9.15 -0.24 -10.39
C PRO A 207 10.63 -0.35 -9.99
N ALA A 208 11.41 0.71 -10.17
CA ALA A 208 12.82 0.74 -9.76
C ALA A 208 12.96 0.79 -8.23
N ALA A 209 12.25 1.71 -7.56
CA ALA A 209 12.25 1.82 -6.10
C ALA A 209 11.72 0.55 -5.44
N THR A 210 10.64 -0.05 -5.99
CA THR A 210 10.07 -1.29 -5.49
C THR A 210 11.06 -2.45 -5.60
N ARG A 211 11.76 -2.61 -6.73
CA ARG A 211 12.78 -3.67 -6.89
C ARG A 211 13.96 -3.49 -5.94
N ALA A 212 14.44 -2.27 -5.78
CA ALA A 212 15.52 -1.97 -4.85
C ALA A 212 15.13 -2.33 -3.40
N TYR A 213 13.89 -2.00 -3.00
CA TYR A 213 13.37 -2.37 -1.69
C TYR A 213 13.24 -3.89 -1.51
N ILE A 214 12.75 -4.61 -2.53
CA ILE A 214 12.64 -6.08 -2.48
C ILE A 214 14.03 -6.72 -2.32
N GLU A 215 15.05 -6.22 -2.99
CA GLU A 215 16.41 -6.75 -2.88
C GLU A 215 17.03 -6.50 -1.49
N ASP A 216 16.79 -5.33 -0.92
CA ASP A 216 17.20 -5.01 0.45
C ASP A 216 16.51 -5.94 1.47
N GLU A 217 15.20 -6.14 1.36
CA GLU A 217 14.44 -7.04 2.23
C GLU A 217 14.85 -8.52 2.05
N ARG A 218 15.21 -8.92 0.83
CA ARG A 218 15.74 -10.28 0.58
C ARG A 218 17.06 -10.51 1.29
N THR A 219 17.96 -9.54 1.23
CA THR A 219 19.25 -9.59 1.95
C THR A 219 19.06 -9.70 3.47
N LYS A 220 18.11 -8.95 4.03
CA LYS A 220 17.75 -9.04 5.45
C LYS A 220 17.20 -10.41 5.81
N LEU A 221 16.29 -10.94 4.97
CA LEU A 221 15.71 -12.27 5.19
C LEU A 221 16.78 -13.38 5.15
N GLU A 222 17.75 -13.31 4.26
CA GLU A 222 18.87 -14.26 4.20
C GLU A 222 19.70 -14.21 5.49
N ALA A 223 19.98 -13.02 6.01
CA ALA A 223 20.67 -12.84 7.28
C ALA A 223 19.86 -13.42 8.46
N ASP A 224 18.55 -13.20 8.50
CA ASP A 224 17.66 -13.77 9.53
C ASP A 224 17.59 -15.29 9.48
N ILE A 225 17.57 -15.87 8.28
CA ILE A 225 17.60 -17.34 8.09
C ILE A 225 18.92 -17.92 8.62
N ALA A 226 20.05 -17.29 8.32
CA ALA A 226 21.36 -17.73 8.81
C ALA A 226 21.44 -17.63 10.34
N TRP A 227 21.03 -16.50 10.91
CA TRP A 227 20.96 -16.30 12.36
C TRP A 227 20.08 -17.35 13.04
N ARG A 228 18.89 -17.64 12.49
CA ARG A 228 18.00 -18.68 13.02
C ARG A 228 18.67 -20.06 13.01
N ALA A 229 19.36 -20.41 11.93
CA ALA A 229 20.06 -21.70 11.83
C ALA A 229 21.14 -21.84 12.91
N ASP A 230 21.91 -20.81 13.17
CA ASP A 230 22.94 -20.78 14.21
C ASP A 230 22.33 -20.81 15.62
N ALA A 231 21.24 -20.09 15.86
CA ALA A 231 20.52 -20.12 17.13
C ALA A 231 19.97 -21.54 17.45
N VAL A 232 19.38 -22.22 16.45
CA VAL A 232 18.87 -23.58 16.62
C VAL A 232 20.01 -24.53 16.97
N LYS A 233 21.15 -24.49 16.26
CA LYS A 233 22.34 -25.33 16.57
C LYS A 233 22.86 -25.09 17.99
N ALA A 234 22.89 -23.83 18.42
CA ALA A 234 23.35 -23.50 19.78
C ALA A 234 22.43 -24.11 20.86
N ILE A 235 21.11 -24.08 20.65
CA ILE A 235 20.12 -24.65 21.56
C ILE A 235 20.25 -26.20 21.59
N GLU A 236 20.38 -26.85 20.43
CA GLU A 236 20.56 -28.31 20.32
C GLU A 236 21.85 -28.75 20.95
N GLY A 237 22.94 -27.99 20.82
CA GLY A 237 24.22 -28.27 21.47
C GLY A 237 24.11 -28.30 23.00
N VAL A 238 23.42 -27.31 23.59
CA VAL A 238 23.18 -27.27 25.04
C VAL A 238 22.30 -28.43 25.51
N ALA A 239 21.27 -28.79 24.72
CA ALA A 239 20.40 -29.92 25.08
C ALA A 239 21.10 -31.31 25.02
N SER A 240 22.18 -31.45 24.25
CA SER A 240 22.95 -32.67 24.14
C SER A 240 24.00 -32.85 25.25
N GLU A 241 24.32 -31.78 25.98
CA GLU A 241 25.29 -31.77 27.10
C GLU A 241 24.61 -31.88 28.47
N ALA A 242 23.29 -31.81 28.55
CA ALA A 242 22.48 -31.89 29.78
C ALA A 242 21.87 -33.28 29.98
#